data_2fc48b5507d3919abb63c46f75200ec1
#
_entry.id   2fc48b5507d3919abb63c46f75200ec1
#
_cell.length_a   1.000
_cell.length_b   1.000
_cell.length_c   1.000
_cell.angle_alpha   90.00
_cell.angle_beta   90.00
_cell.angle_gamma   90.00
#
_symmetry.space_group_name_H-M   'P 1'
#
loop_
_entity.id
_entity.type
_entity.pdbx_description
1 polymer ?
#
loop_
_entity_poly.entity_id
_entity_poly.type
_entity_poly.pdbx_seq_one_letter_code
_entity_poly.pdbx_strand_id
1 'polypeptide(L)'
;MLCFALLSFTRHPRGESAPAAQMSYTIFSSGKTMAHTQTISRKAPPRAHPAKDPGKVTKTPRMEGRPVWAEVSGSALTHNLHAIRDFVNPADEQRKTPRLVLSIVKGNGYGHGGPQVARILEKAGSDWFGVTSASEGIEVRKAGVQKPILVLTSFWPGEEENLLKHDLTPVVHRCEQLAALNRVASKRSKRDPFSFHLKMDTGMNRLGISPTDVDCFAGQLAKCSHLQLGGVLTHFASSEAFAPSVQGEQTREQEEHFFVALERLRALGVDPGIVHLANSAAIAARPETWADMVRPGVILYGYHPGYDPSEMRAESERKLPLKPVMSLRTRVISLRRVPAGAGVGYGAKFVTERPSVIGVLAAGYGDGVHRSLGGRGCVLVRGKLAPIVGIVSMDVTMIDVTEVPGAEIGEVVTIYGVDGEHTHPANQVARSIGTVTSDLLCAVSARVPRLYVS
;
A
#
# COMPACT_ATOMS: atom_id res chain seq x y z
N MET A 1 -4.28 20.90 47.34
CA MET A 1 -5.60 21.56 47.52
C MET A 1 -6.33 21.46 46.19
N LEU A 2 -7.26 20.50 46.08
CA LEU A 2 -8.11 20.30 44.92
C LEU A 2 -9.29 21.28 45.00
N CYS A 3 -9.53 22.05 43.94
CA CYS A 3 -10.78 22.80 43.78
C CYS A 3 -11.68 22.06 42.80
N PHE A 4 -12.79 21.52 43.28
CA PHE A 4 -13.89 20.98 42.50
C PHE A 4 -14.82 22.12 42.05
N ALA A 5 -15.10 22.22 40.76
CA ALA A 5 -16.17 23.08 40.22
C ALA A 5 -17.40 22.22 39.96
N LEU A 6 -18.49 22.50 40.66
CA LEU A 6 -19.82 21.92 40.44
C LEU A 6 -20.53 22.69 39.31
N LEU A 7 -20.92 21.98 38.25
CA LEU A 7 -21.81 22.47 37.20
C LEU A 7 -23.24 22.01 37.50
N SER A 8 -24.15 22.95 37.79
CA SER A 8 -25.58 22.68 37.88
C SER A 8 -26.27 23.03 36.53
N PHE A 9 -26.95 22.06 35.93
CA PHE A 9 -27.82 22.26 34.80
C PHE A 9 -29.28 22.47 35.22
N THR A 10 -29.88 23.60 34.87
CA THR A 10 -31.33 23.79 34.93
C THR A 10 -31.92 23.66 33.54
N ARG A 11 -32.90 22.74 33.36
CA ARG A 11 -33.72 22.60 32.16
C ARG A 11 -34.80 23.67 32.12
N HIS A 12 -34.99 24.33 30.98
CA HIS A 12 -36.16 25.12 30.65
C HIS A 12 -36.90 24.56 29.41
N PRO A 13 -38.22 24.68 29.36
CA PRO A 13 -39.05 24.06 28.33
C PRO A 13 -39.14 24.90 27.03
N ARG A 14 -39.64 24.25 26.00
CA ARG A 14 -39.70 24.62 24.59
C ARG A 14 -40.42 25.96 24.27
N GLY A 15 -39.86 26.68 23.32
CA GLY A 15 -40.58 27.55 22.38
C GLY A 15 -40.22 29.03 22.54
N GLU A 16 -39.55 29.52 21.54
CA GLU A 16 -39.47 30.88 21.00
C GLU A 16 -38.03 31.33 20.70
N SER A 17 -37.87 32.01 19.57
CA SER A 17 -36.62 32.51 19.01
C SER A 17 -35.86 33.44 19.98
N ALA A 18 -34.62 33.11 20.30
CA ALA A 18 -33.76 33.89 21.17
C ALA A 18 -32.82 34.82 20.38
N PRO A 19 -32.57 36.04 20.85
CA PRO A 19 -31.54 36.91 20.30
C PRO A 19 -30.13 36.51 20.85
N ALA A 20 -29.09 36.98 20.15
CA ALA A 20 -27.68 36.67 20.37
C ALA A 20 -27.24 36.65 21.85
N ALA A 21 -26.59 35.54 22.24
CA ALA A 21 -26.01 35.35 23.54
C ALA A 21 -24.79 36.25 23.78
N GLN A 22 -24.85 37.11 24.78
CA GLN A 22 -23.71 37.82 25.31
C GLN A 22 -23.01 36.93 26.35
N MET A 23 -21.73 36.59 26.10
CA MET A 23 -20.85 35.98 27.11
C MET A 23 -20.12 37.06 27.89
N SER A 24 -20.39 37.18 29.21
CA SER A 24 -19.62 37.98 30.16
C SER A 24 -18.74 37.09 31.00
N TYR A 25 -17.48 37.43 31.12
CA TYR A 25 -16.53 36.78 32.03
C TYR A 25 -16.20 37.74 33.16
N THR A 26 -16.30 37.26 34.40
CA THR A 26 -15.85 37.99 35.57
C THR A 26 -14.55 37.37 36.07
N ILE A 27 -13.46 38.15 36.05
CA ILE A 27 -12.17 37.75 36.65
C ILE A 27 -12.10 38.33 38.03
N PHE A 28 -12.00 37.51 39.06
CA PHE A 28 -11.74 37.95 40.44
C PHE A 28 -10.22 38.03 40.67
N SER A 29 -9.73 39.23 40.89
CA SER A 29 -8.42 39.47 41.47
C SER A 29 -8.60 40.16 42.82
N SER A 30 -7.85 39.70 43.81
CA SER A 30 -7.92 40.23 45.20
C SER A 30 -7.55 41.69 45.24
N GLY A 31 -8.53 42.55 45.51
CA GLY A 31 -8.35 43.95 45.86
C GLY A 31 -8.83 44.95 44.80
N LYS A 32 -10.04 45.49 45.08
CA LYS A 32 -10.70 46.66 44.46
C LYS A 32 -11.36 46.47 43.09
N THR A 33 -12.68 46.52 43.12
CA THR A 33 -13.61 46.53 42.01
C THR A 33 -13.62 47.91 41.33
N MET A 34 -13.28 47.99 40.01
CA MET A 34 -13.70 49.08 39.14
C MET A 34 -14.25 48.47 37.84
N ALA A 35 -15.50 48.79 37.55
CA ALA A 35 -16.14 48.41 36.31
C ALA A 35 -15.88 49.47 35.23
N HIS A 36 -15.22 49.14 34.15
CA HIS A 36 -15.15 49.95 32.94
C HIS A 36 -15.79 49.19 31.78
N THR A 37 -16.87 49.75 31.24
CA THR A 37 -17.51 49.27 30.03
C THR A 37 -16.97 50.07 28.84
N GLN A 38 -16.17 49.47 27.96
CA GLN A 38 -15.79 50.08 26.67
C GLN A 38 -16.50 49.37 25.54
N THR A 39 -17.32 50.12 24.79
CA THR A 39 -17.97 49.69 23.55
C THR A 39 -17.04 49.96 22.38
N ILE A 40 -16.52 48.92 21.73
CA ILE A 40 -15.70 49.05 20.52
C ILE A 40 -16.57 48.74 19.30
N SER A 41 -16.92 49.78 18.53
CA SER A 41 -17.54 49.63 17.23
C SER A 41 -16.49 49.34 16.16
N ARG A 42 -16.54 48.15 15.52
CA ARG A 42 -15.69 47.83 14.38
C ARG A 42 -16.40 48.14 13.07
N LYS A 43 -15.85 49.06 12.31
CA LYS A 43 -16.16 49.26 10.89
C LYS A 43 -15.52 48.14 10.07
N ALA A 44 -16.26 47.57 9.12
CA ALA A 44 -15.76 46.54 8.20
C ALA A 44 -14.75 47.13 7.19
N PRO A 45 -13.71 46.41 6.82
CA PRO A 45 -12.76 46.84 5.80
C PRO A 45 -13.35 46.72 4.37
N PRO A 46 -12.86 47.48 3.40
CA PRO A 46 -13.37 47.50 2.03
C PRO A 46 -13.02 46.22 1.28
N ARG A 47 -13.90 45.77 0.38
CA ARG A 47 -13.74 44.62 -0.48
C ARG A 47 -12.62 44.84 -1.50
N ALA A 48 -11.65 43.94 -1.57
CA ALA A 48 -10.63 43.90 -2.61
C ALA A 48 -11.17 43.26 -3.90
N HIS A 49 -10.78 43.84 -5.04
CA HIS A 49 -11.13 43.34 -6.38
C HIS A 49 -10.41 42.02 -6.70
N PRO A 50 -11.01 41.12 -7.51
CA PRO A 50 -10.40 39.83 -7.87
C PRO A 50 -9.27 40.02 -8.87
N ALA A 51 -8.13 39.37 -8.59
CA ALA A 51 -7.03 39.24 -9.51
C ALA A 51 -7.29 38.16 -10.57
N LYS A 52 -6.81 38.40 -11.80
CA LYS A 52 -7.00 37.57 -12.98
C LYS A 52 -6.37 36.18 -12.86
N ASP A 53 -7.11 35.22 -13.40
CA ASP A 53 -6.87 33.78 -13.49
C ASP A 53 -5.58 33.40 -14.21
N PRO A 54 -4.69 32.54 -13.64
CA PRO A 54 -3.65 31.85 -14.38
C PRO A 54 -4.00 30.37 -14.58
N GLY A 55 -4.36 30.03 -15.82
CA GLY A 55 -4.14 28.72 -16.44
C GLY A 55 -4.83 27.49 -15.85
N LYS A 56 -5.70 26.90 -16.64
CA LYS A 56 -6.35 25.56 -16.58
C LYS A 56 -6.02 24.70 -15.36
N VAL A 57 -6.77 24.89 -14.29
CA VAL A 57 -6.90 23.92 -13.22
C VAL A 57 -7.68 22.72 -13.78
N THR A 58 -7.04 21.55 -13.86
CA THR A 58 -7.74 20.28 -14.05
C THR A 58 -8.87 20.21 -13.02
N LYS A 59 -10.12 20.06 -13.49
CA LYS A 59 -11.28 20.01 -12.62
C LYS A 59 -11.10 18.85 -11.62
N THR A 60 -10.69 19.18 -10.40
CA THR A 60 -10.64 18.21 -9.30
C THR A 60 -12.05 17.63 -9.12
N PRO A 61 -12.22 16.30 -9.01
CA PRO A 61 -13.53 15.70 -8.83
C PRO A 61 -14.26 16.33 -7.66
N ARG A 62 -15.55 16.61 -7.81
CA ARG A 62 -16.39 17.05 -6.70
C ARG A 62 -16.55 15.86 -5.76
N MET A 63 -15.80 15.86 -4.64
CA MET A 63 -15.84 14.82 -3.65
C MET A 63 -17.05 15.02 -2.75
N GLU A 64 -17.91 14.00 -2.64
CA GLU A 64 -18.89 13.93 -1.56
C GLU A 64 -18.18 13.36 -0.31
N GLY A 65 -18.30 14.04 0.82
CA GLY A 65 -17.70 13.63 2.11
C GLY A 65 -16.34 14.26 2.42
N ARG A 66 -15.48 13.50 3.09
CA ARG A 66 -14.15 13.97 3.52
C ARG A 66 -13.23 14.17 2.33
N PRO A 67 -12.50 15.29 2.25
CA PRO A 67 -11.61 15.58 1.12
C PRO A 67 -10.25 14.85 1.27
N VAL A 68 -10.28 13.52 1.28
CA VAL A 68 -9.11 12.63 1.21
C VAL A 68 -9.38 11.55 0.18
N TRP A 69 -8.43 11.29 -0.73
CA TRP A 69 -8.56 10.28 -1.79
C TRP A 69 -7.20 9.75 -2.25
N ALA A 70 -7.22 8.58 -2.84
CA ALA A 70 -6.06 8.00 -3.53
C ALA A 70 -6.32 8.02 -5.04
N GLU A 71 -5.51 8.75 -5.79
CA GLU A 71 -5.48 8.67 -7.26
C GLU A 71 -4.63 7.47 -7.67
N VAL A 72 -5.18 6.59 -8.49
CA VAL A 72 -4.52 5.37 -8.99
C VAL A 72 -4.38 5.49 -10.51
N SER A 73 -3.14 5.63 -10.99
CA SER A 73 -2.85 5.75 -12.42
C SER A 73 -2.90 4.38 -13.12
N GLY A 74 -3.93 4.19 -13.96
CA GLY A 74 -4.05 3.00 -14.80
C GLY A 74 -2.96 2.91 -15.87
N SER A 75 -2.53 4.05 -16.42
CA SER A 75 -1.44 4.11 -17.40
C SER A 75 -0.09 3.77 -16.78
N ALA A 76 0.21 4.24 -15.56
CA ALA A 76 1.43 3.86 -14.84
C ALA A 76 1.47 2.36 -14.52
N LEU A 77 0.34 1.80 -14.08
CA LEU A 77 0.21 0.37 -13.79
C LEU A 77 0.44 -0.49 -15.05
N THR A 78 -0.16 -0.10 -16.18
CA THR A 78 0.05 -0.74 -17.49
C THR A 78 1.48 -0.63 -17.95
N HIS A 79 2.09 0.56 -17.85
CA HIS A 79 3.49 0.79 -18.18
C HIS A 79 4.43 -0.13 -17.38
N ASN A 80 4.22 -0.21 -16.05
CA ASN A 80 5.06 -1.04 -15.19
C ASN A 80 4.95 -2.52 -15.54
N LEU A 81 3.75 -3.02 -15.83
CA LEU A 81 3.56 -4.41 -16.27
C LEU A 81 4.32 -4.67 -17.59
N HIS A 82 4.20 -3.80 -18.60
CA HIS A 82 4.89 -3.96 -19.87
C HIS A 82 6.40 -3.88 -19.69
N ALA A 83 6.90 -2.89 -18.93
CA ALA A 83 8.33 -2.77 -18.66
C ALA A 83 8.89 -4.03 -17.97
N ILE A 84 8.16 -4.60 -17.00
CA ILE A 84 8.56 -5.84 -16.33
C ILE A 84 8.54 -7.01 -17.33
N ARG A 85 7.50 -7.13 -18.15
CA ARG A 85 7.37 -8.21 -19.14
C ARG A 85 8.50 -8.18 -20.16
N ASP A 86 8.81 -7.02 -20.71
CA ASP A 86 9.88 -6.82 -21.69
C ASP A 86 11.25 -7.08 -21.05
N PHE A 87 11.43 -6.64 -19.80
CA PHE A 87 12.68 -6.83 -19.06
C PHE A 87 13.01 -8.30 -18.80
N VAL A 88 12.00 -9.11 -18.45
CA VAL A 88 12.21 -10.56 -18.20
C VAL A 88 12.13 -11.43 -19.45
N ASN A 89 11.81 -10.86 -20.61
CA ASN A 89 11.77 -11.53 -21.91
C ASN A 89 12.54 -10.71 -22.95
N PRO A 90 13.86 -10.50 -22.78
CA PRO A 90 14.65 -9.72 -23.71
C PRO A 90 14.66 -10.39 -25.11
N ALA A 91 14.61 -9.56 -26.15
CA ALA A 91 14.45 -10.03 -27.54
C ALA A 91 15.61 -10.89 -28.06
N ASP A 92 16.78 -10.79 -27.46
CA ASP A 92 17.98 -11.55 -27.79
C ASP A 92 18.06 -12.92 -27.10
N GLU A 93 17.16 -13.18 -26.12
CA GLU A 93 17.10 -14.48 -25.45
C GLU A 93 16.29 -15.50 -26.28
N GLN A 94 16.92 -16.60 -26.64
CA GLN A 94 16.29 -17.68 -27.42
C GLN A 94 15.50 -18.65 -26.54
N ARG A 95 14.40 -18.18 -25.93
CA ARG A 95 13.45 -19.07 -25.21
C ARG A 95 12.34 -19.55 -26.17
N LYS A 96 11.94 -20.82 -26.03
CA LYS A 96 10.80 -21.38 -26.79
C LYS A 96 9.46 -20.75 -26.35
N THR A 97 9.33 -20.43 -25.07
CA THR A 97 8.13 -19.82 -24.47
C THR A 97 8.52 -18.63 -23.62
N PRO A 98 7.85 -17.47 -23.74
CA PRO A 98 8.08 -16.32 -22.87
C PRO A 98 7.84 -16.66 -21.41
N ARG A 99 8.56 -16.01 -20.51
CA ARG A 99 8.27 -16.09 -19.08
C ARG A 99 6.93 -15.45 -18.77
N LEU A 100 6.16 -16.10 -17.91
CA LEU A 100 4.88 -15.63 -17.46
C LEU A 100 5.05 -14.56 -16.37
N VAL A 101 4.08 -13.64 -16.29
CA VAL A 101 4.02 -12.63 -15.25
C VAL A 101 2.81 -12.88 -14.34
N LEU A 102 3.06 -13.23 -13.09
CA LEU A 102 2.06 -13.36 -12.03
C LEU A 102 1.98 -12.04 -11.25
N SER A 103 1.03 -11.19 -11.59
CA SER A 103 0.81 -9.89 -10.95
C SER A 103 0.29 -10.06 -9.53
N ILE A 104 1.03 -9.56 -8.53
CA ILE A 104 0.64 -9.67 -7.12
C ILE A 104 -0.34 -8.55 -6.76
N VAL A 105 -1.59 -8.94 -6.48
CA VAL A 105 -2.69 -8.01 -6.14
C VAL A 105 -3.26 -8.21 -4.74
N LYS A 106 -2.55 -8.97 -3.88
CA LYS A 106 -2.88 -9.15 -2.47
C LYS A 106 -2.84 -7.84 -1.68
N GLY A 107 -3.42 -7.84 -0.47
CA GLY A 107 -3.48 -6.63 0.36
C GLY A 107 -4.28 -5.53 -0.33
N ASN A 108 -5.42 -5.90 -0.94
CA ASN A 108 -6.24 -5.00 -1.73
C ASN A 108 -5.43 -4.30 -2.84
N GLY A 109 -4.58 -5.05 -3.60
CA GLY A 109 -3.68 -4.50 -4.61
C GLY A 109 -2.65 -3.54 -4.00
N TYR A 110 -2.01 -3.92 -2.90
CA TYR A 110 -1.12 -3.01 -2.14
C TYR A 110 -1.82 -1.68 -1.81
N GLY A 111 -3.09 -1.74 -1.39
CA GLY A 111 -3.88 -0.55 -1.06
C GLY A 111 -4.50 0.19 -2.26
N HIS A 112 -4.22 -0.23 -3.50
CA HIS A 112 -4.68 0.45 -4.73
C HIS A 112 -6.08 0.03 -5.17
N GLY A 113 -6.72 -0.95 -4.52
CA GLY A 113 -8.02 -1.51 -4.95
C GLY A 113 -7.84 -2.77 -5.81
N GLY A 114 -7.62 -3.93 -5.15
CA GLY A 114 -7.25 -5.20 -5.78
C GLY A 114 -8.10 -5.62 -6.97
N PRO A 115 -9.45 -5.65 -6.85
CA PRO A 115 -10.34 -6.03 -7.95
C PRO A 115 -10.18 -5.16 -9.20
N GLN A 116 -10.12 -3.84 -9.05
CA GLN A 116 -9.98 -2.93 -10.19
C GLN A 116 -8.57 -2.95 -10.78
N VAL A 117 -7.54 -3.02 -9.92
CA VAL A 117 -6.14 -3.20 -10.35
C VAL A 117 -6.00 -4.48 -11.18
N ALA A 118 -6.57 -5.59 -10.73
CA ALA A 118 -6.51 -6.85 -11.46
C ALA A 118 -7.18 -6.75 -12.85
N ARG A 119 -8.32 -6.06 -12.96
CA ARG A 119 -8.97 -5.81 -14.26
C ARG A 119 -8.10 -4.98 -15.22
N ILE A 120 -7.44 -3.94 -14.69
CA ILE A 120 -6.53 -3.11 -15.51
C ILE A 120 -5.36 -3.96 -15.99
N LEU A 121 -4.74 -4.73 -15.09
CA LEU A 121 -3.59 -5.59 -15.42
C LEU A 121 -3.96 -6.75 -16.35
N GLU A 122 -5.15 -7.33 -16.22
CA GLU A 122 -5.62 -8.36 -17.16
C GLU A 122 -5.74 -7.81 -18.58
N LYS A 123 -6.35 -6.63 -18.73
CA LYS A 123 -6.43 -5.94 -20.03
C LYS A 123 -5.06 -5.57 -20.60
N ALA A 124 -4.10 -5.26 -19.71
CA ALA A 124 -2.72 -4.97 -20.07
C ALA A 124 -1.89 -6.24 -20.37
N GLY A 125 -2.46 -7.44 -20.19
CA GLY A 125 -1.84 -8.71 -20.56
C GLY A 125 -1.15 -9.48 -19.44
N SER A 126 -1.51 -9.28 -18.17
CA SER A 126 -1.04 -10.15 -17.07
C SER A 126 -1.47 -11.60 -17.31
N ASP A 127 -0.55 -12.55 -17.06
CA ASP A 127 -0.83 -13.96 -17.31
C ASP A 127 -1.53 -14.64 -16.13
N TRP A 128 -1.14 -14.26 -14.90
CA TRP A 128 -1.64 -14.78 -13.63
C TRP A 128 -1.84 -13.66 -12.62
N PHE A 129 -2.65 -13.93 -11.60
CA PHE A 129 -2.80 -13.07 -10.44
C PHE A 129 -2.43 -13.78 -9.15
N GLY A 130 -1.79 -13.07 -8.20
CA GLY A 130 -1.42 -13.59 -6.89
C GLY A 130 -2.13 -12.86 -5.76
N VAL A 131 -2.87 -13.60 -4.95
CA VAL A 131 -3.60 -13.12 -3.78
C VAL A 131 -3.12 -13.83 -2.51
N THR A 132 -3.51 -13.32 -1.34
CA THR A 132 -3.16 -13.98 -0.07
C THR A 132 -4.15 -15.09 0.29
N SER A 133 -5.45 -14.86 0.14
CA SER A 133 -6.52 -15.74 0.63
C SER A 133 -7.55 -16.06 -0.44
N ALA A 134 -8.35 -17.09 -0.19
CA ALA A 134 -9.50 -17.42 -1.04
C ALA A 134 -10.48 -16.24 -1.15
N SER A 135 -10.72 -15.50 -0.06
CA SER A 135 -11.61 -14.33 -0.06
C SER A 135 -11.15 -13.23 -1.01
N GLU A 136 -9.85 -12.85 -1.00
CA GLU A 136 -9.31 -11.90 -1.98
C GLU A 136 -9.44 -12.42 -3.42
N GLY A 137 -9.17 -13.72 -3.64
CA GLY A 137 -9.33 -14.36 -4.95
C GLY A 137 -10.78 -14.31 -5.46
N ILE A 138 -11.74 -14.54 -4.58
CA ILE A 138 -13.18 -14.45 -4.89
C ILE A 138 -13.58 -13.01 -5.28
N GLU A 139 -13.07 -12.01 -4.58
CA GLU A 139 -13.32 -10.59 -4.92
C GLU A 139 -12.76 -10.24 -6.30
N VAL A 140 -11.53 -10.67 -6.60
CA VAL A 140 -10.90 -10.49 -7.91
C VAL A 140 -11.69 -11.23 -9.00
N ARG A 141 -12.12 -12.46 -8.75
CA ARG A 141 -12.95 -13.24 -9.68
C ARG A 141 -14.31 -12.59 -9.92
N LYS A 142 -15.00 -12.12 -8.86
CA LYS A 142 -16.27 -11.38 -8.96
C LYS A 142 -16.14 -10.07 -9.75
N ALA A 143 -14.97 -9.45 -9.78
CA ALA A 143 -14.70 -8.27 -10.62
C ALA A 143 -14.60 -8.60 -12.11
N GLY A 144 -14.68 -9.89 -12.50
CA GLY A 144 -14.71 -10.35 -13.89
C GLY A 144 -13.37 -10.81 -14.44
N VAL A 145 -12.33 -10.92 -13.62
CA VAL A 145 -11.02 -11.46 -14.03
C VAL A 145 -11.15 -12.93 -14.38
N GLN A 146 -10.66 -13.33 -15.57
CA GLN A 146 -10.71 -14.69 -16.12
C GLN A 146 -9.38 -15.44 -16.00
N LYS A 147 -8.26 -14.70 -15.95
CA LYS A 147 -6.93 -15.30 -15.81
C LYS A 147 -6.78 -16.11 -14.53
N PRO A 148 -5.89 -17.11 -14.47
CA PRO A 148 -5.66 -17.90 -13.27
C PRO A 148 -5.28 -17.04 -12.07
N ILE A 149 -5.77 -17.45 -10.88
CA ILE A 149 -5.53 -16.75 -9.60
C ILE A 149 -4.87 -17.73 -8.64
N LEU A 150 -3.64 -17.44 -8.23
CA LEU A 150 -2.86 -18.23 -7.28
C LEU A 150 -3.05 -17.70 -5.84
N VAL A 151 -3.50 -18.55 -4.93
CA VAL A 151 -3.65 -18.24 -3.49
C VAL A 151 -2.33 -18.57 -2.78
N LEU A 152 -1.48 -17.56 -2.59
CA LEU A 152 -0.06 -17.68 -2.22
C LEU A 152 0.21 -18.18 -0.79
N THR A 153 -0.67 -17.87 0.17
CA THR A 153 -0.50 -18.30 1.57
C THR A 153 -1.29 -19.56 1.89
N SER A 154 -1.75 -20.27 0.84
CA SER A 154 -2.54 -21.47 0.99
C SER A 154 -3.99 -21.20 1.41
N PHE A 155 -4.65 -22.17 1.99
CA PHE A 155 -6.05 -22.12 2.38
C PHE A 155 -6.22 -22.67 3.80
N TRP A 156 -7.23 -22.21 4.47
CA TRP A 156 -7.64 -22.70 5.77
C TRP A 156 -8.57 -23.92 5.61
N PRO A 157 -8.54 -24.92 6.55
CA PRO A 157 -9.46 -26.03 6.50
C PRO A 157 -10.93 -25.58 6.39
N GLY A 158 -11.64 -26.11 5.39
CA GLY A 158 -13.01 -25.73 5.06
C GLY A 158 -13.16 -24.76 3.89
N GLU A 159 -12.05 -24.18 3.39
CA GLU A 159 -12.07 -23.31 2.22
C GLU A 159 -11.92 -24.06 0.89
N GLU A 160 -11.64 -25.36 0.91
CA GLU A 160 -11.34 -26.16 -0.29
C GLU A 160 -12.46 -26.10 -1.35
N GLU A 161 -13.72 -26.11 -0.91
CA GLU A 161 -14.86 -25.99 -1.82
C GLU A 161 -14.95 -24.60 -2.47
N ASN A 162 -14.58 -23.54 -1.76
CA ASN A 162 -14.54 -22.19 -2.31
C ASN A 162 -13.45 -22.06 -3.37
N LEU A 163 -12.29 -22.68 -3.15
CA LEU A 163 -11.22 -22.70 -4.15
C LEU A 163 -11.71 -23.35 -5.46
N LEU A 164 -12.35 -24.53 -5.36
CA LEU A 164 -12.88 -25.25 -6.50
C LEU A 164 -14.00 -24.47 -7.20
N LYS A 165 -14.96 -23.94 -6.43
CA LYS A 165 -16.13 -23.21 -6.93
C LYS A 165 -15.76 -21.95 -7.71
N HIS A 166 -14.72 -21.26 -7.28
CA HIS A 166 -14.29 -19.99 -7.87
C HIS A 166 -13.06 -20.12 -8.79
N ASP A 167 -12.67 -21.36 -9.10
CA ASP A 167 -11.52 -21.67 -9.95
C ASP A 167 -10.25 -20.91 -9.49
N LEU A 168 -9.90 -21.08 -8.20
CA LEU A 168 -8.71 -20.52 -7.59
C LEU A 168 -7.66 -21.61 -7.41
N THR A 169 -6.44 -21.36 -7.86
CA THR A 169 -5.33 -22.30 -7.74
C THR A 169 -4.67 -22.15 -6.35
N PRO A 170 -4.74 -23.13 -5.45
CA PRO A 170 -4.11 -23.04 -4.15
C PRO A 170 -2.61 -23.32 -4.20
N VAL A 171 -1.86 -22.71 -3.29
CA VAL A 171 -0.52 -23.14 -2.93
C VAL A 171 -0.62 -24.15 -1.79
N VAL A 172 -0.02 -25.34 -1.96
CA VAL A 172 0.14 -26.37 -0.93
C VAL A 172 1.50 -26.20 -0.27
N HIS A 173 1.58 -26.26 1.04
CA HIS A 173 2.80 -26.14 1.84
C HIS A 173 2.92 -27.20 2.95
N ARG A 174 2.00 -28.17 2.98
CA ARG A 174 2.00 -29.34 3.85
C ARG A 174 1.35 -30.52 3.14
N CYS A 175 1.91 -31.71 3.32
CA CYS A 175 1.41 -32.93 2.63
C CYS A 175 -0.05 -33.26 2.95
N GLU A 176 -0.52 -32.97 4.16
CA GLU A 176 -1.89 -33.27 4.61
C GLU A 176 -2.96 -32.50 3.81
N GLN A 177 -2.59 -31.34 3.24
CA GLN A 177 -3.49 -30.53 2.42
C GLN A 177 -3.89 -31.24 1.10
N LEU A 178 -3.02 -32.14 0.58
CA LEU A 178 -3.32 -32.92 -0.63
C LEU A 178 -4.57 -33.79 -0.46
N ALA A 179 -4.71 -34.48 0.67
CA ALA A 179 -5.87 -35.34 0.93
C ALA A 179 -7.18 -34.51 0.99
N ALA A 180 -7.14 -33.33 1.62
CA ALA A 180 -8.30 -32.45 1.71
C ALA A 180 -8.71 -31.92 0.33
N LEU A 181 -7.74 -31.45 -0.47
CA LEU A 181 -8.00 -30.99 -1.85
C LEU A 181 -8.52 -32.12 -2.74
N ASN A 182 -7.90 -33.32 -2.69
CA ASN A 182 -8.29 -34.45 -3.51
C ASN A 182 -9.74 -34.90 -3.22
N ARG A 183 -10.16 -34.84 -1.95
CA ARG A 183 -11.53 -35.14 -1.55
C ARG A 183 -12.56 -34.22 -2.20
N VAL A 184 -12.33 -32.92 -2.24
CA VAL A 184 -13.24 -31.98 -2.91
C VAL A 184 -13.10 -32.04 -4.42
N ALA A 185 -11.89 -32.22 -4.94
CA ALA A 185 -11.59 -32.37 -6.35
C ALA A 185 -12.21 -33.65 -6.96
N SER A 186 -12.54 -34.66 -6.16
CA SER A 186 -13.26 -35.86 -6.64
C SER A 186 -14.66 -35.58 -7.23
N LYS A 187 -15.18 -34.35 -6.99
CA LYS A 187 -16.40 -33.85 -7.66
C LYS A 187 -16.15 -33.47 -9.14
N ARG A 188 -14.88 -33.29 -9.56
CA ARG A 188 -14.49 -33.08 -10.96
C ARG A 188 -14.17 -34.40 -11.67
N SER A 189 -14.14 -34.35 -13.01
CA SER A 189 -13.68 -35.49 -13.79
C SER A 189 -12.16 -35.69 -13.56
N LYS A 190 -11.72 -36.96 -13.54
CA LYS A 190 -10.29 -37.30 -13.54
C LYS A 190 -9.53 -36.79 -14.77
N ARG A 191 -10.26 -36.47 -15.86
CA ARG A 191 -9.68 -35.88 -17.08
C ARG A 191 -9.50 -34.37 -16.96
N ASP A 192 -10.03 -33.74 -15.91
CA ASP A 192 -9.90 -32.34 -15.57
C ASP A 192 -9.49 -32.19 -14.08
N PRO A 193 -8.26 -32.61 -13.74
CA PRO A 193 -7.78 -32.60 -12.36
C PRO A 193 -7.65 -31.17 -11.83
N PHE A 194 -7.83 -31.00 -10.52
CA PHE A 194 -7.68 -29.70 -9.87
C PHE A 194 -6.22 -29.36 -9.72
N SER A 195 -5.82 -28.22 -10.33
CA SER A 195 -4.43 -27.76 -10.32
C SER A 195 -4.10 -27.05 -9.00
N PHE A 196 -2.90 -27.27 -8.50
CA PHE A 196 -2.32 -26.58 -7.35
C PHE A 196 -0.82 -26.33 -7.55
N HIS A 197 -0.23 -25.39 -6.79
CA HIS A 197 1.23 -25.19 -6.79
C HIS A 197 1.82 -25.66 -5.46
N LEU A 198 2.97 -26.31 -5.52
CA LEU A 198 3.75 -26.71 -4.34
C LEU A 198 4.67 -25.57 -3.91
N LYS A 199 4.67 -25.21 -2.64
CA LYS A 199 5.64 -24.31 -2.05
C LYS A 199 6.68 -25.08 -1.25
N MET A 200 7.96 -24.82 -1.56
CA MET A 200 9.12 -25.31 -0.83
C MET A 200 9.68 -24.18 0.05
N ASP A 201 9.97 -24.49 1.30
CA ASP A 201 10.72 -23.60 2.20
C ASP A 201 12.19 -23.96 2.13
N THR A 202 12.91 -23.17 1.39
CA THR A 202 14.34 -23.40 1.12
C THR A 202 15.27 -22.60 2.05
N GLY A 203 14.70 -21.92 3.07
CA GLY A 203 15.48 -21.15 4.05
C GLY A 203 14.84 -19.85 4.53
N MET A 204 13.59 -19.56 4.12
CA MET A 204 12.84 -18.44 4.69
C MET A 204 12.20 -18.77 6.04
N ASN A 205 12.02 -20.06 6.35
CA ASN A 205 11.46 -20.58 7.61
C ASN A 205 10.07 -20.01 7.93
N ARG A 206 9.20 -19.99 6.92
CA ARG A 206 7.85 -19.40 7.07
C ARG A 206 6.73 -20.34 6.62
N LEU A 207 6.70 -20.74 5.37
CA LEU A 207 5.70 -21.62 4.76
C LEU A 207 6.36 -22.42 3.63
N GLY A 208 6.07 -23.72 3.55
CA GLY A 208 6.58 -24.63 2.53
C GLY A 208 6.88 -25.99 3.12
N ILE A 209 6.93 -27.03 2.28
CA ILE A 209 7.55 -28.28 2.69
C ILE A 209 9.08 -28.10 2.73
N SER A 210 9.74 -28.85 3.60
CA SER A 210 11.21 -28.91 3.56
C SER A 210 11.67 -29.55 2.24
N PRO A 211 12.81 -29.15 1.66
CA PRO A 211 13.45 -29.88 0.57
C PRO A 211 13.67 -31.37 0.88
N THR A 212 13.84 -31.73 2.14
CA THR A 212 13.97 -33.13 2.61
C THR A 212 12.66 -33.93 2.55
N ASP A 213 11.51 -33.27 2.46
CA ASP A 213 10.19 -33.91 2.47
C ASP A 213 9.63 -34.20 1.06
N VAL A 214 10.44 -33.96 0.01
CA VAL A 214 10.02 -34.12 -1.39
C VAL A 214 9.57 -35.54 -1.70
N ASP A 215 10.24 -36.56 -1.16
CA ASP A 215 9.88 -37.97 -1.35
C ASP A 215 8.52 -38.29 -0.70
N CYS A 216 8.29 -37.80 0.51
CA CYS A 216 7.01 -37.93 1.20
C CYS A 216 5.89 -37.26 0.40
N PHE A 217 6.13 -36.04 -0.08
CA PHE A 217 5.20 -35.30 -0.91
C PHE A 217 4.83 -36.07 -2.19
N ALA A 218 5.81 -36.56 -2.95
CA ALA A 218 5.61 -37.32 -4.16
C ALA A 218 4.77 -38.60 -3.92
N GLY A 219 5.10 -39.33 -2.82
CA GLY A 219 4.34 -40.50 -2.40
C GLY A 219 2.90 -40.21 -1.99
N GLN A 220 2.60 -39.03 -1.42
CA GLN A 220 1.22 -38.60 -1.12
C GLN A 220 0.50 -38.13 -2.39
N LEU A 221 1.17 -37.40 -3.26
CA LEU A 221 0.60 -36.92 -4.54
C LEU A 221 0.16 -38.10 -5.42
N ALA A 222 0.95 -39.16 -5.50
CA ALA A 222 0.63 -40.36 -6.27
C ALA A 222 -0.70 -41.02 -5.86
N LYS A 223 -1.17 -40.78 -4.63
CA LYS A 223 -2.47 -41.26 -4.12
C LYS A 223 -3.65 -40.32 -4.49
N CYS A 224 -3.37 -39.15 -5.08
CA CYS A 224 -4.34 -38.09 -5.32
C CYS A 224 -4.71 -37.98 -6.80
N SER A 225 -5.54 -38.89 -7.29
CA SER A 225 -5.88 -39.02 -8.73
C SER A 225 -6.69 -37.86 -9.33
N HIS A 226 -7.21 -36.96 -8.51
CA HIS A 226 -7.98 -35.79 -8.95
C HIS A 226 -7.18 -34.47 -8.83
N LEU A 227 -5.89 -34.55 -8.50
CA LEU A 227 -5.00 -33.39 -8.39
C LEU A 227 -3.93 -33.43 -9.46
N GLN A 228 -3.49 -32.23 -9.88
CA GLN A 228 -2.36 -32.04 -10.77
C GLN A 228 -1.42 -30.98 -10.15
N LEU A 229 -0.14 -31.30 -10.07
CA LEU A 229 0.88 -30.32 -9.76
C LEU A 229 1.05 -29.38 -10.96
N GLY A 230 0.57 -28.14 -10.83
CA GLY A 230 0.64 -27.11 -11.88
C GLY A 230 1.88 -26.24 -11.80
N GLY A 231 2.56 -26.23 -10.65
CA GLY A 231 3.78 -25.46 -10.48
C GLY A 231 4.46 -25.66 -9.12
N VAL A 232 5.74 -25.24 -9.07
CA VAL A 232 6.56 -25.29 -7.86
C VAL A 232 7.18 -23.93 -7.60
N LEU A 233 7.17 -23.48 -6.34
CA LEU A 233 7.73 -22.19 -5.96
C LEU A 233 8.50 -22.23 -4.64
N THR A 234 9.44 -21.29 -4.54
CA THR A 234 10.00 -20.84 -3.25
C THR A 234 9.85 -19.33 -3.10
N HIS A 235 10.31 -18.79 -1.98
CA HIS A 235 10.35 -17.34 -1.75
C HIS A 235 11.62 -16.97 -1.03
N PHE A 236 12.38 -16.05 -1.62
CA PHE A 236 13.61 -15.56 -1.04
C PHE A 236 13.36 -14.70 0.19
N ALA A 237 14.21 -14.89 1.21
CA ALA A 237 14.19 -14.08 2.42
C ALA A 237 14.80 -12.69 2.19
N SER A 238 15.88 -12.64 1.39
CA SER A 238 16.72 -11.45 1.23
C SER A 238 17.26 -11.30 -0.20
N SER A 239 16.38 -11.42 -1.21
CA SER A 239 16.79 -11.34 -2.62
C SER A 239 17.36 -9.98 -3.04
N GLU A 240 17.17 -8.95 -2.23
CA GLU A 240 17.75 -7.62 -2.36
C GLU A 240 19.19 -7.51 -1.84
N ALA A 241 19.69 -8.50 -1.08
CA ALA A 241 21.05 -8.52 -0.54
C ALA A 241 21.97 -9.42 -1.37
N PHE A 242 23.22 -9.00 -1.56
CA PHE A 242 24.23 -9.67 -2.37
C PHE A 242 25.46 -10.05 -1.53
N ALA A 243 26.17 -11.10 -1.97
CA ALA A 243 27.43 -11.48 -1.37
C ALA A 243 28.47 -10.32 -1.43
N PRO A 244 29.38 -10.21 -0.45
CA PRO A 244 29.66 -11.18 0.62
C PRO A 244 28.83 -11.03 1.91
N SER A 245 27.62 -10.49 1.87
CA SER A 245 26.77 -10.40 3.07
C SER A 245 26.15 -11.75 3.47
N VAL A 246 25.85 -11.94 4.76
CA VAL A 246 25.16 -13.14 5.28
C VAL A 246 23.82 -13.35 4.56
N GLN A 247 23.07 -12.27 4.30
CA GLN A 247 21.80 -12.30 3.62
C GLN A 247 21.96 -12.67 2.13
N GLY A 248 23.02 -12.22 1.48
CA GLY A 248 23.34 -12.58 0.09
C GLY A 248 23.69 -14.06 -0.03
N GLU A 249 24.48 -14.61 0.89
CA GLU A 249 24.76 -16.04 0.95
C GLU A 249 23.51 -16.87 1.21
N GLN A 250 22.64 -16.44 2.13
CA GLN A 250 21.35 -17.09 2.38
C GLN A 250 20.51 -17.19 1.10
N THR A 251 20.50 -16.17 0.28
CA THR A 251 19.75 -16.18 -0.99
C THR A 251 20.31 -17.21 -1.97
N ARG A 252 21.63 -17.34 -2.07
CA ARG A 252 22.31 -18.35 -2.89
C ARG A 252 22.01 -19.77 -2.38
N GLU A 253 22.09 -20.01 -1.08
CA GLU A 253 21.74 -21.29 -0.47
C GLU A 253 20.27 -21.66 -0.71
N GLN A 254 19.35 -20.70 -0.64
CA GLN A 254 17.94 -20.93 -0.95
C GLN A 254 17.74 -21.37 -2.40
N GLU A 255 18.48 -20.80 -3.32
CA GLU A 255 18.43 -21.16 -4.74
C GLU A 255 18.96 -22.59 -4.94
N GLU A 256 20.13 -22.93 -4.37
CA GLU A 256 20.70 -24.28 -4.44
C GLU A 256 19.75 -25.34 -3.87
N HIS A 257 19.22 -25.12 -2.67
CA HIS A 257 18.27 -26.03 -2.02
C HIS A 257 17.02 -26.23 -2.89
N PHE A 258 16.55 -25.17 -3.56
CA PHE A 258 15.40 -25.25 -4.42
C PHE A 258 15.66 -26.14 -5.65
N PHE A 259 16.77 -25.93 -6.34
CA PHE A 259 17.06 -26.69 -7.56
C PHE A 259 17.38 -28.15 -7.23
N VAL A 260 18.06 -28.45 -6.11
CA VAL A 260 18.28 -29.84 -5.65
C VAL A 260 16.94 -30.53 -5.38
N ALA A 261 16.01 -29.87 -4.70
CA ALA A 261 14.67 -30.41 -4.44
C ALA A 261 13.86 -30.59 -5.74
N LEU A 262 14.00 -29.68 -6.68
CA LEU A 262 13.32 -29.73 -7.98
C LEU A 262 13.82 -30.94 -8.82
N GLU A 263 15.15 -31.16 -8.86
CA GLU A 263 15.71 -32.34 -9.54
C GLU A 263 15.28 -33.64 -8.86
N ARG A 264 15.17 -33.66 -7.52
CA ARG A 264 14.64 -34.82 -6.80
C ARG A 264 13.20 -35.12 -7.18
N LEU A 265 12.32 -34.09 -7.30
CA LEU A 265 10.95 -34.24 -7.78
C LEU A 265 10.91 -34.89 -9.17
N ARG A 266 11.72 -34.40 -10.11
CA ARG A 266 11.84 -34.94 -11.47
C ARG A 266 12.29 -36.39 -11.47
N ALA A 267 13.29 -36.72 -10.64
CA ALA A 267 13.80 -38.10 -10.51
C ALA A 267 12.74 -39.07 -9.98
N LEU A 268 11.76 -38.58 -9.21
CA LEU A 268 10.60 -39.34 -8.74
C LEU A 268 9.47 -39.44 -9.78
N GLY A 269 9.68 -38.93 -11.01
CA GLY A 269 8.70 -38.97 -12.08
C GLY A 269 7.58 -37.91 -11.95
N VAL A 270 7.74 -36.91 -11.08
CA VAL A 270 6.79 -35.83 -10.90
C VAL A 270 7.17 -34.65 -11.79
N ASP A 271 6.28 -34.27 -12.72
CA ASP A 271 6.44 -33.02 -13.48
C ASP A 271 6.19 -31.82 -12.57
N PRO A 272 7.17 -30.92 -12.39
CA PRO A 272 7.02 -29.74 -11.52
C PRO A 272 6.07 -28.68 -12.12
N GLY A 273 5.72 -28.73 -13.38
CA GLY A 273 4.96 -27.69 -14.07
C GLY A 273 5.69 -26.35 -14.10
N ILE A 274 5.00 -25.25 -13.80
CA ILE A 274 5.55 -23.88 -13.81
C ILE A 274 6.50 -23.67 -12.62
N VAL A 275 7.75 -23.37 -12.89
CA VAL A 275 8.77 -23.10 -11.86
C VAL A 275 8.89 -21.60 -11.63
N HIS A 276 8.79 -21.15 -10.38
CA HIS A 276 8.86 -19.71 -10.06
C HIS A 276 9.49 -19.36 -8.71
N LEU A 277 10.59 -18.60 -8.75
CA LEU A 277 11.35 -18.15 -7.57
C LEU A 277 11.27 -16.62 -7.39
N ALA A 278 11.49 -15.86 -8.48
CA ALA A 278 11.72 -14.43 -8.45
C ALA A 278 10.55 -13.62 -7.87
N ASN A 279 10.80 -12.89 -6.79
CA ASN A 279 9.98 -11.80 -6.27
C ASN A 279 10.44 -10.46 -6.89
N SER A 280 9.91 -9.32 -6.42
CA SER A 280 10.25 -7.99 -6.96
C SER A 280 11.73 -7.67 -7.00
N ALA A 281 12.49 -8.00 -5.95
CA ALA A 281 13.93 -7.73 -5.91
C ALA A 281 14.70 -8.66 -6.83
N ALA A 282 14.38 -9.94 -6.84
CA ALA A 282 14.99 -10.92 -7.73
C ALA A 282 14.68 -10.62 -9.21
N ILE A 283 13.48 -10.17 -9.55
CA ILE A 283 13.16 -9.74 -10.92
C ILE A 283 14.13 -8.67 -11.38
N ALA A 284 14.36 -7.65 -10.58
CA ALA A 284 15.13 -6.48 -10.99
C ALA A 284 16.65 -6.69 -10.97
N ALA A 285 17.16 -7.70 -10.22
CA ALA A 285 18.59 -7.82 -9.96
C ALA A 285 19.18 -9.24 -10.04
N ARG A 286 18.35 -10.29 -10.27
CA ARG A 286 18.79 -11.71 -10.29
C ARG A 286 18.17 -12.46 -11.44
N PRO A 287 18.58 -12.20 -12.71
CA PRO A 287 17.99 -12.83 -13.89
C PRO A 287 18.09 -14.36 -13.89
N GLU A 288 19.09 -14.93 -13.22
CA GLU A 288 19.27 -16.38 -13.04
C GLU A 288 18.09 -17.06 -12.32
N THR A 289 17.29 -16.30 -11.55
CA THR A 289 16.16 -16.80 -10.76
C THR A 289 14.80 -16.69 -11.43
N TRP A 290 14.71 -16.14 -12.66
CA TRP A 290 13.42 -15.86 -13.28
C TRP A 290 12.61 -17.11 -13.63
N ALA A 291 13.27 -18.22 -13.97
CA ALA A 291 12.67 -19.50 -14.35
C ALA A 291 11.52 -19.36 -15.38
N ASP A 292 10.32 -19.94 -15.12
CA ASP A 292 9.19 -19.91 -16.07
C ASP A 292 8.20 -18.77 -15.78
N MET A 293 8.13 -18.29 -14.52
CA MET A 293 7.19 -17.25 -14.14
C MET A 293 7.78 -16.36 -13.04
N VAL A 294 7.59 -15.05 -13.19
CA VAL A 294 8.02 -14.05 -12.19
C VAL A 294 6.84 -13.48 -11.44
N ARG A 295 7.08 -13.02 -10.18
CA ARG A 295 6.06 -12.55 -9.26
C ARG A 295 6.27 -11.09 -8.83
N PRO A 296 6.02 -10.11 -9.72
CA PRO A 296 6.14 -8.71 -9.38
C PRO A 296 5.10 -8.30 -8.34
N GLY A 297 5.57 -7.73 -7.22
CA GLY A 297 4.76 -7.09 -6.18
C GLY A 297 4.99 -5.58 -6.21
N VAL A 298 5.83 -5.06 -5.30
CA VAL A 298 6.05 -3.61 -5.14
C VAL A 298 6.53 -2.91 -6.42
N ILE A 299 7.30 -3.59 -7.30
CA ILE A 299 7.74 -3.02 -8.59
C ILE A 299 6.56 -2.78 -9.54
N LEU A 300 5.49 -3.58 -9.46
CA LEU A 300 4.28 -3.35 -10.26
C LEU A 300 3.61 -2.02 -9.89
N TYR A 301 3.75 -1.59 -8.64
CA TYR A 301 3.21 -0.33 -8.13
C TYR A 301 4.19 0.85 -8.24
N GLY A 302 5.33 0.64 -8.91
CA GLY A 302 6.25 1.70 -9.32
C GLY A 302 7.41 1.95 -8.37
N TYR A 303 7.78 1.00 -7.51
CA TYR A 303 8.85 1.19 -6.56
C TYR A 303 9.83 0.03 -6.53
N HIS A 304 11.12 0.33 -6.69
CA HIS A 304 12.17 -0.65 -6.47
C HIS A 304 12.35 -0.96 -4.97
N PRO A 305 12.66 -2.21 -4.60
CA PRO A 305 13.13 -2.55 -3.25
C PRO A 305 14.40 -1.77 -2.87
N GLY A 306 14.70 -1.72 -1.59
CA GLY A 306 16.02 -1.29 -1.13
C GLY A 306 17.02 -2.41 -1.39
N TYR A 307 18.17 -2.11 -2.00
CA TYR A 307 19.24 -3.08 -2.26
C TYR A 307 20.43 -2.86 -1.33
N ASP A 308 21.14 -3.95 -1.06
CA ASP A 308 22.41 -3.95 -0.34
C ASP A 308 23.43 -4.76 -1.17
N PRO A 309 24.47 -4.11 -1.73
CA PRO A 309 24.79 -2.69 -1.60
C PRO A 309 23.85 -1.76 -2.38
N SER A 310 23.76 -0.50 -1.94
CA SER A 310 22.80 0.49 -2.45
C SER A 310 23.01 0.88 -3.92
N GLU A 311 24.20 0.67 -4.46
CA GLU A 311 24.57 0.93 -5.86
C GLU A 311 23.75 0.07 -6.83
N MET A 312 23.40 -1.13 -6.43
CA MET A 312 22.54 -2.04 -7.20
C MET A 312 21.17 -1.44 -7.50
N ARG A 313 20.70 -0.54 -6.64
CA ARG A 313 19.44 0.16 -6.84
C ARG A 313 19.48 1.09 -8.06
N ALA A 314 20.52 1.91 -8.19
CA ALA A 314 20.66 2.84 -9.31
C ALA A 314 20.71 2.08 -10.65
N GLU A 315 21.38 0.94 -10.69
CA GLU A 315 21.43 0.07 -11.86
C GLU A 315 20.05 -0.52 -12.19
N SER A 316 19.33 -1.05 -11.19
CA SER A 316 17.98 -1.58 -11.35
C SER A 316 16.99 -0.53 -11.82
N GLU A 317 17.03 0.69 -11.25
CA GLU A 317 16.17 1.81 -11.66
C GLU A 317 16.43 2.22 -13.11
N ARG A 318 17.69 2.20 -13.57
CA ARG A 318 18.06 2.51 -14.95
C ARG A 318 17.60 1.42 -15.93
N LYS A 319 17.76 0.13 -15.58
CA LYS A 319 17.39 -1.01 -16.43
C LYS A 319 15.88 -1.24 -16.48
N LEU A 320 15.17 -0.96 -15.42
CA LEU A 320 13.73 -1.13 -15.28
C LEU A 320 13.06 0.16 -14.82
N PRO A 321 12.75 1.10 -15.72
CA PRO A 321 12.14 2.38 -15.37
C PRO A 321 10.67 2.20 -14.99
N LEU A 322 10.35 2.43 -13.71
CA LEU A 322 9.01 2.27 -13.15
C LEU A 322 8.37 3.63 -12.86
N LYS A 323 7.04 3.67 -12.89
CA LYS A 323 6.24 4.87 -12.59
C LYS A 323 5.41 4.64 -11.32
N PRO A 324 5.46 5.53 -10.32
CA PRO A 324 4.57 5.48 -9.16
C PRO A 324 3.10 5.43 -9.58
N VAL A 325 2.34 4.51 -9.01
CA VAL A 325 0.93 4.27 -9.39
C VAL A 325 -0.03 5.07 -8.54
N MET A 326 0.25 5.26 -7.24
CA MET A 326 -0.64 5.94 -6.30
C MET A 326 -0.14 7.32 -5.90
N SER A 327 -1.07 8.29 -5.90
CA SER A 327 -0.91 9.57 -5.20
C SER A 327 -1.99 9.67 -4.12
N LEU A 328 -1.59 9.74 -2.83
CA LEU A 328 -2.50 9.97 -1.72
C LEU A 328 -2.66 11.47 -1.50
N ARG A 329 -3.89 11.96 -1.64
CA ARG A 329 -4.20 13.39 -1.61
C ARG A 329 -5.22 13.74 -0.55
N THR A 330 -5.15 14.99 -0.10
CA THR A 330 -6.12 15.59 0.81
C THR A 330 -6.24 17.10 0.53
N ARG A 331 -6.97 17.82 1.38
CA ARG A 331 -7.07 19.29 1.32
C ARG A 331 -6.75 19.93 2.65
N VAL A 332 -6.29 21.19 2.58
CA VAL A 332 -6.22 22.08 3.73
C VAL A 332 -7.65 22.49 4.12
N ILE A 333 -8.05 22.17 5.33
CA ILE A 333 -9.39 22.49 5.87
C ILE A 333 -9.39 23.68 6.84
N SER A 334 -8.21 24.05 7.35
CA SER A 334 -8.04 25.20 8.24
C SER A 334 -6.64 25.76 8.13
N LEU A 335 -6.51 27.07 8.30
CA LEU A 335 -5.22 27.77 8.43
C LEU A 335 -5.26 28.62 9.69
N ARG A 336 -4.21 28.53 10.51
CA ARG A 336 -4.06 29.27 11.75
C ARG A 336 -2.71 29.97 11.81
N ARG A 337 -2.72 31.29 12.04
CA ARG A 337 -1.52 32.04 12.41
C ARG A 337 -1.29 31.89 13.89
N VAL A 338 -0.11 31.43 14.28
CA VAL A 338 0.28 31.24 15.67
C VAL A 338 1.59 32.00 15.96
N PRO A 339 1.77 32.57 17.18
CA PRO A 339 3.00 33.24 17.58
C PRO A 339 4.15 32.22 17.76
N ALA A 340 5.36 32.71 17.93
CA ALA A 340 6.46 31.91 18.48
C ALA A 340 6.10 31.38 19.87
N GLY A 341 6.55 30.19 20.23
CA GLY A 341 6.28 29.53 21.51
C GLY A 341 4.91 28.83 21.59
N ALA A 342 4.13 28.79 20.49
CA ALA A 342 2.84 28.11 20.48
C ALA A 342 3.01 26.60 20.32
N GLY A 343 2.37 25.82 21.23
CA GLY A 343 2.31 24.35 21.11
C GLY A 343 1.31 23.91 20.04
N VAL A 344 1.67 22.92 19.21
CA VAL A 344 0.83 22.38 18.14
C VAL A 344 0.43 20.93 18.41
N GLY A 345 -0.86 20.66 18.40
CA GLY A 345 -1.45 19.33 18.52
C GLY A 345 -1.35 18.72 19.91
N TYR A 346 -1.58 17.41 19.98
CA TYR A 346 -1.58 16.65 21.24
C TYR A 346 -0.24 16.74 21.98
N GLY A 347 -0.31 17.12 23.27
CA GLY A 347 0.85 17.18 24.16
C GLY A 347 1.90 18.22 23.76
N ALA A 348 1.55 19.18 22.87
CA ALA A 348 2.45 20.23 22.38
C ALA A 348 3.85 19.69 21.99
N LYS A 349 3.88 18.52 21.32
CA LYS A 349 5.16 17.87 20.90
C LYS A 349 5.94 18.66 19.87
N PHE A 350 5.31 19.65 19.25
CA PHE A 350 5.94 20.65 18.43
C PHE A 350 5.60 22.04 19.00
N VAL A 351 6.61 22.87 19.14
CA VAL A 351 6.48 24.26 19.58
C VAL A 351 7.07 25.15 18.51
N THR A 352 6.34 26.17 18.08
CA THR A 352 6.79 27.09 17.05
C THR A 352 7.95 27.95 17.55
N GLU A 353 9.04 28.02 16.80
CA GLU A 353 10.21 28.88 17.10
C GLU A 353 10.04 30.32 16.60
N ARG A 354 9.13 30.54 15.66
CA ARG A 354 8.80 31.82 15.02
C ARG A 354 7.29 31.93 14.79
N PRO A 355 6.76 33.12 14.50
CA PRO A 355 5.39 33.25 14.02
C PRO A 355 5.18 32.36 12.80
N SER A 356 4.22 31.46 12.87
CA SER A 356 4.02 30.40 11.89
C SER A 356 2.57 30.34 11.38
N VAL A 357 2.38 29.76 10.19
CA VAL A 357 1.08 29.45 9.62
C VAL A 357 0.92 27.92 9.63
N ILE A 358 0.02 27.43 10.46
CA ILE A 358 -0.26 26.01 10.59
C ILE A 358 -1.50 25.66 9.75
N GLY A 359 -1.30 24.75 8.79
CA GLY A 359 -2.36 24.13 7.99
C GLY A 359 -2.87 22.87 8.67
N VAL A 360 -4.19 22.66 8.63
CA VAL A 360 -4.82 21.42 9.08
C VAL A 360 -5.33 20.66 7.86
N LEU A 361 -4.91 19.43 7.70
CA LEU A 361 -5.30 18.53 6.62
C LEU A 361 -6.45 17.62 7.04
N ALA A 362 -7.38 17.33 6.13
CA ALA A 362 -8.49 16.39 6.36
C ALA A 362 -8.08 14.92 6.23
N ALA A 363 -6.89 14.55 6.65
CA ALA A 363 -6.37 13.19 6.60
C ALA A 363 -5.56 12.88 7.87
N GLY A 364 -5.71 11.69 8.43
CA GLY A 364 -4.99 11.22 9.60
C GLY A 364 -4.66 9.74 9.52
N TYR A 365 -4.26 9.12 10.65
CA TYR A 365 -3.84 7.71 10.62
C TYR A 365 -5.00 6.76 10.32
N GLY A 366 -6.25 7.15 10.54
CA GLY A 366 -7.42 6.39 10.12
C GLY A 366 -7.62 6.37 8.59
N ASP A 367 -6.94 7.24 7.84
CA ASP A 367 -6.95 7.28 6.37
C ASP A 367 -5.71 6.60 5.75
N GLY A 368 -4.68 6.32 6.56
CA GLY A 368 -3.41 5.77 6.09
C GLY A 368 -2.23 6.75 6.17
N VAL A 369 -2.41 7.92 6.79
CA VAL A 369 -1.29 8.81 7.13
C VAL A 369 -0.58 8.25 8.36
N HIS A 370 0.55 7.59 8.16
CA HIS A 370 1.23 6.88 9.23
C HIS A 370 1.54 7.80 10.41
N ARG A 371 1.20 7.35 11.65
CA ARG A 371 1.34 8.17 12.85
C ARG A 371 2.79 8.61 13.11
N SER A 372 3.77 7.80 12.70
CA SER A 372 5.19 8.08 12.83
C SER A 372 5.69 9.21 11.92
N LEU A 373 4.86 9.72 10.98
CA LEU A 373 5.18 10.90 10.17
C LEU A 373 5.17 12.19 10.99
N GLY A 374 4.50 12.21 12.15
CA GLY A 374 4.49 13.36 13.04
C GLY A 374 5.89 13.80 13.44
N GLY A 375 6.29 15.03 13.09
CA GLY A 375 7.62 15.60 13.34
C GLY A 375 8.76 15.02 12.52
N ARG A 376 8.48 14.15 11.53
CA ARG A 376 9.50 13.51 10.67
C ARG A 376 9.21 13.62 9.18
N GLY A 377 7.93 13.59 8.82
CA GLY A 377 7.50 13.60 7.43
C GLY A 377 7.22 14.99 6.90
N CYS A 378 7.09 15.05 5.58
CA CYS A 378 6.63 16.22 4.85
C CYS A 378 5.48 15.84 3.93
N VAL A 379 4.76 16.84 3.44
CA VAL A 379 3.76 16.73 2.37
C VAL A 379 4.08 17.75 1.29
N LEU A 380 3.59 17.52 0.08
CA LEU A 380 3.78 18.43 -1.05
C LEU A 380 2.56 19.37 -1.16
N VAL A 381 2.81 20.66 -1.12
CA VAL A 381 1.82 21.75 -1.24
C VAL A 381 2.33 22.77 -2.24
N ARG A 382 1.58 23.02 -3.34
CA ARG A 382 1.98 24.00 -4.37
C ARG A 382 3.42 23.82 -4.86
N GLY A 383 3.85 22.57 -5.06
CA GLY A 383 5.21 22.24 -5.49
C GLY A 383 6.31 22.38 -4.42
N LYS A 384 5.95 22.67 -3.16
CA LYS A 384 6.89 22.79 -2.04
C LYS A 384 6.64 21.73 -0.98
N LEU A 385 7.68 21.23 -0.33
CA LEU A 385 7.58 20.36 0.81
C LEU A 385 7.26 21.16 2.07
N ALA A 386 6.15 20.83 2.74
CA ALA A 386 5.74 21.38 4.02
C ALA A 386 5.89 20.33 5.11
N PRO A 387 6.57 20.59 6.24
CA PRO A 387 6.76 19.59 7.28
C PRO A 387 5.47 19.29 8.03
N ILE A 388 5.30 18.02 8.38
CA ILE A 388 4.24 17.57 9.31
C ILE A 388 4.70 17.93 10.72
N VAL A 389 3.90 18.74 11.42
CA VAL A 389 4.21 19.25 12.76
C VAL A 389 3.27 18.68 13.81
N GLY A 390 3.82 18.38 14.99
CA GLY A 390 3.09 17.71 16.06
C GLY A 390 2.76 16.26 15.75
N ILE A 391 1.78 15.69 16.47
CA ILE A 391 1.36 14.30 16.33
C ILE A 391 0.26 14.19 15.29
N VAL A 392 0.38 13.24 14.34
CA VAL A 392 -0.71 12.87 13.43
C VAL A 392 -1.88 12.30 14.23
N SER A 393 -3.07 12.87 14.07
CA SER A 393 -4.30 12.45 14.74
C SER A 393 -5.04 11.40 13.91
N MET A 394 -6.15 10.86 14.42
CA MET A 394 -6.94 9.85 13.69
C MET A 394 -7.46 10.40 12.36
N ASP A 395 -7.93 11.63 12.34
CA ASP A 395 -8.67 12.22 11.24
C ASP A 395 -8.03 13.47 10.63
N VAL A 396 -7.01 14.04 11.28
CA VAL A 396 -6.36 15.27 10.84
C VAL A 396 -4.86 15.23 11.06
N THR A 397 -4.13 15.95 10.21
CA THR A 397 -2.67 16.15 10.28
C THR A 397 -2.38 17.64 10.21
N MET A 398 -1.47 18.14 11.06
CA MET A 398 -1.01 19.52 11.02
C MET A 398 0.29 19.63 10.22
N ILE A 399 0.41 20.69 9.44
CA ILE A 399 1.59 21.01 8.64
C ILE A 399 2.00 22.47 8.84
N ASP A 400 3.26 22.77 8.79
CA ASP A 400 3.75 24.17 8.74
C ASP A 400 3.84 24.62 7.28
N VAL A 401 2.98 25.58 6.92
CA VAL A 401 2.93 26.17 5.57
C VAL A 401 3.48 27.60 5.53
N THR A 402 4.26 28.02 6.54
CA THR A 402 4.82 29.36 6.62
C THR A 402 5.66 29.69 5.39
N GLU A 403 6.42 28.72 4.89
CA GLU A 403 7.27 28.87 3.69
C GLU A 403 6.55 28.50 2.37
N VAL A 404 5.21 28.35 2.41
CA VAL A 404 4.40 28.08 1.22
C VAL A 404 3.52 29.31 0.92
N PRO A 405 4.00 30.28 0.15
CA PRO A 405 3.25 31.49 -0.15
C PRO A 405 1.94 31.21 -0.85
N GLY A 406 0.88 31.86 -0.39
CA GLY A 406 -0.45 31.74 -0.99
C GLY A 406 -1.17 30.43 -0.67
N ALA A 407 -0.73 29.64 0.31
CA ALA A 407 -1.49 28.49 0.79
C ALA A 407 -2.86 28.95 1.32
N GLU A 408 -3.94 28.29 0.91
CA GLU A 408 -5.32 28.63 1.25
C GLU A 408 -6.15 27.43 1.66
N ILE A 409 -7.31 27.68 2.29
CA ILE A 409 -8.29 26.63 2.60
C ILE A 409 -8.83 26.08 1.31
N GLY A 410 -8.90 24.75 1.19
CA GLY A 410 -9.28 24.04 -0.04
C GLY A 410 -8.09 23.63 -0.92
N GLU A 411 -6.88 24.13 -0.64
CA GLU A 411 -5.66 23.74 -1.37
C GLU A 411 -5.47 22.22 -1.34
N VAL A 412 -5.12 21.65 -2.50
CA VAL A 412 -4.78 20.22 -2.60
C VAL A 412 -3.39 19.98 -2.03
N VAL A 413 -3.27 18.93 -1.24
CA VAL A 413 -2.02 18.50 -0.61
C VAL A 413 -1.75 17.05 -1.00
N THR A 414 -0.56 16.77 -1.50
CA THR A 414 -0.11 15.42 -1.82
C THR A 414 0.73 14.88 -0.67
N ILE A 415 0.21 13.85 0.01
CA ILE A 415 0.89 13.19 1.13
C ILE A 415 2.08 12.39 0.62
N TYR A 416 1.90 11.66 -0.48
CA TYR A 416 2.94 11.07 -1.32
C TYR A 416 2.39 10.82 -2.72
N GLY A 417 3.27 10.72 -3.70
CA GLY A 417 2.93 10.47 -5.11
C GLY A 417 3.41 11.58 -6.03
N VAL A 418 2.70 11.76 -7.14
CA VAL A 418 3.04 12.72 -8.21
C VAL A 418 2.04 13.87 -8.18
N ASP A 419 2.51 15.12 -8.32
CA ASP A 419 1.71 16.33 -8.37
C ASP A 419 2.26 17.28 -9.47
N GLY A 420 1.71 17.17 -10.68
CA GLY A 420 2.24 17.85 -11.85
C GLY A 420 3.67 17.38 -12.15
N GLU A 421 4.61 18.34 -12.18
CA GLU A 421 6.04 18.06 -12.39
C GLU A 421 6.78 17.68 -11.09
N HIS A 422 6.10 17.77 -9.94
CA HIS A 422 6.68 17.47 -8.64
C HIS A 422 6.36 16.07 -8.19
N THR A 423 7.30 15.46 -7.47
CA THR A 423 7.13 14.11 -6.94
C THR A 423 7.59 14.03 -5.49
N HIS A 424 6.75 13.46 -4.63
CA HIS A 424 7.09 13.07 -3.26
C HIS A 424 6.87 11.56 -3.12
N PRO A 425 7.87 10.72 -3.46
CA PRO A 425 7.63 9.30 -3.67
C PRO A 425 7.43 8.54 -2.36
N ALA A 426 6.50 7.58 -2.34
CA ALA A 426 6.14 6.81 -1.14
C ALA A 426 7.32 6.07 -0.52
N ASN A 427 8.31 5.64 -1.29
CA ASN A 427 9.51 4.98 -0.76
C ASN A 427 10.43 5.93 0.04
N GLN A 428 10.46 7.23 -0.26
CA GLN A 428 11.15 8.22 0.56
C GLN A 428 10.39 8.48 1.85
N VAL A 429 9.06 8.61 1.77
CA VAL A 429 8.18 8.77 2.94
C VAL A 429 8.30 7.57 3.87
N ALA A 430 8.26 6.34 3.35
CA ALA A 430 8.43 5.13 4.14
C ALA A 430 9.77 5.11 4.88
N ARG A 431 10.86 5.42 4.17
CA ARG A 431 12.21 5.48 4.78
C ARG A 431 12.33 6.52 5.90
N SER A 432 11.68 7.68 5.77
CA SER A 432 11.73 8.72 6.80
C SER A 432 11.17 8.28 8.16
N ILE A 433 10.37 7.22 8.18
CA ILE A 433 9.77 6.65 9.39
C ILE A 433 10.23 5.23 9.69
N GLY A 434 11.24 4.72 8.97
CA GLY A 434 11.84 3.40 9.22
C GLY A 434 10.97 2.22 8.81
N THR A 435 10.09 2.39 7.79
CA THR A 435 9.28 1.30 7.25
C THR A 435 9.53 1.06 5.76
N VAL A 436 8.85 0.07 5.19
CA VAL A 436 8.93 -0.30 3.77
C VAL A 436 7.78 0.30 2.97
N THR A 437 8.00 0.51 1.68
CA THR A 437 7.01 1.12 0.78
C THR A 437 5.66 0.38 0.78
N SER A 438 5.70 -0.95 0.80
CA SER A 438 4.48 -1.76 0.81
C SER A 438 3.64 -1.58 2.08
N ASP A 439 4.26 -1.36 3.24
CA ASP A 439 3.55 -1.06 4.49
C ASP A 439 2.80 0.27 4.37
N LEU A 440 3.50 1.32 3.91
CA LEU A 440 2.89 2.64 3.71
C LEU A 440 1.71 2.61 2.72
N LEU A 441 1.85 1.91 1.60
CA LEU A 441 0.80 1.80 0.58
C LEU A 441 -0.41 1.00 1.09
N CYS A 442 -0.17 -0.13 1.76
CA CYS A 442 -1.24 -0.97 2.32
C CYS A 442 -2.00 -0.29 3.48
N ALA A 443 -1.40 0.71 4.13
CA ALA A 443 -2.04 1.46 5.21
C ALA A 443 -3.23 2.33 4.74
N VAL A 444 -3.36 2.62 3.43
CA VAL A 444 -4.50 3.39 2.89
C VAL A 444 -5.80 2.62 3.15
N SER A 445 -6.60 3.13 4.08
CA SER A 445 -7.77 2.44 4.61
C SER A 445 -8.94 2.37 3.61
N ALA A 446 -9.91 1.50 3.88
CA ALA A 446 -11.10 1.33 3.03
C ALA A 446 -11.99 2.59 2.96
N ARG A 447 -11.88 3.50 3.93
CA ARG A 447 -12.65 4.75 3.92
C ARG A 447 -12.13 5.82 2.95
N VAL A 448 -10.92 5.63 2.41
CA VAL A 448 -10.34 6.50 1.39
C VAL A 448 -10.79 6.03 0.01
N PRO A 449 -11.54 6.81 -0.76
CA PRO A 449 -11.95 6.43 -2.10
C PRO A 449 -10.73 6.35 -3.03
N ARG A 450 -10.73 5.34 -3.93
CA ARG A 450 -9.75 5.20 -5.01
C ARG A 450 -10.33 5.77 -6.28
N LEU A 451 -9.67 6.78 -6.83
CA LEU A 451 -10.01 7.39 -8.11
C LEU A 451 -9.04 6.89 -9.17
N TYR A 452 -9.53 6.08 -10.09
CA TYR A 452 -8.72 5.55 -11.17
C TYR A 452 -8.63 6.58 -12.29
N VAL A 453 -7.40 7.00 -12.57
CA VAL A 453 -7.09 7.98 -13.62
C VAL A 453 -6.29 7.31 -14.76
N SER A 454 -6.43 7.87 -15.95
CA SER A 454 -5.77 7.39 -17.17
C SER A 454 -4.29 7.76 -17.19
#